data_9720940c85bf9a192101441f015ed57b
#
_entry.id   9720940c85bf9a192101441f015ed57b
#
_cell.length_a   1.000
_cell.length_b   1.000
_cell.length_c   1.000
_cell.angle_alpha   90.00
_cell.angle_beta   90.00
_cell.angle_gamma   90.00
#
_symmetry.space_group_name_H-M   'P 1'
#
loop_
_entity.id
_entity.type
_entity.pdbx_description
1 polymer ?
#
loop_
_entity_poly.entity_id
_entity_poly.type
_entity_poly.pdbx_seq_one_letter_code
_entity_poly.pdbx_strand_id
1 'polypeptide(L)'
;MAETADIVVIGGGIIGSSVVYYLAQLLDPSTRIVLCDRGPIAGATSSSCMGHLMVTPDNAQEYALTKTSVDLWAELHEQLGGFDYNPTGALYLAESAEDLEMMPVLRDQFAANGDCADMLDQAQLRELEPGLAHDIPGALFYAGDGVVLPMLAAGAMLRAAQLRNPNVVIRANCAVTGFQRDGDRIAAVVTEQSVIATKTVVNSCGVWTPGIGEMLGQQRVPIYPRAGNLAITGHHVSPIRTQLLEISYLRFAHAASKVDPTKTDQDAGGHAVNMQPQSNGGCLIGSTRQFRGMNKEVNGDLLRRSLLRAHRYAPELARVPIVRTWVGLRPYSIDNHPLIGPWDPVPGFWIAAGHEGLGISMAPITGLLIAQQIAGMEPSVNLAPYLPSRFLS
;
A
#
# COMPACT_ATOMS: atom_id res chain seq x y z
N MET A 1 -15.04 20.15 29.37
CA MET A 1 -15.88 19.01 28.95
C MET A 1 -14.96 17.99 28.32
N ALA A 2 -15.16 16.71 28.56
CA ALA A 2 -14.41 15.66 27.84
C ALA A 2 -14.71 15.79 26.35
N GLU A 3 -13.69 15.61 25.53
CA GLU A 3 -13.87 15.61 24.08
C GLU A 3 -14.61 14.36 23.66
N THR A 4 -15.50 14.46 22.67
CA THR A 4 -16.27 13.33 22.13
C THR A 4 -16.02 13.18 20.64
N ALA A 5 -16.06 11.96 20.13
CA ALA A 5 -16.10 11.65 18.71
C ALA A 5 -17.02 10.45 18.48
N ASP A 6 -17.74 10.42 17.36
CA ASP A 6 -18.49 9.22 16.97
C ASP A 6 -17.52 8.13 16.52
N ILE A 7 -16.47 8.52 15.79
CA ILE A 7 -15.46 7.60 15.27
C ILE A 7 -14.05 8.21 15.48
N VAL A 8 -13.12 7.41 15.98
CA VAL A 8 -11.69 7.74 16.00
C VAL A 8 -10.95 6.83 15.03
N VAL A 9 -10.22 7.39 14.09
CA VAL A 9 -9.31 6.68 13.20
C VAL A 9 -7.88 6.88 13.69
N ILE A 10 -7.15 5.80 13.94
CA ILE A 10 -5.76 5.83 14.41
C ILE A 10 -4.84 5.46 13.26
N GLY A 11 -3.94 6.39 12.89
CA GLY A 11 -3.02 6.26 11.76
C GLY A 11 -3.49 7.04 10.53
N GLY A 12 -2.79 8.13 10.23
CA GLY A 12 -3.05 9.03 9.10
C GLY A 12 -2.23 8.68 7.85
N GLY A 13 -1.90 7.40 7.63
CA GLY A 13 -1.37 6.90 6.37
C GLY A 13 -2.42 6.91 5.26
N ILE A 14 -2.08 6.45 4.06
CA ILE A 14 -3.00 6.42 2.92
C ILE A 14 -4.27 5.62 3.23
N ILE A 15 -4.17 4.52 4.00
CA ILE A 15 -5.32 3.70 4.41
C ILE A 15 -6.24 4.51 5.33
N GLY A 16 -5.71 5.09 6.41
CA GLY A 16 -6.53 5.87 7.34
C GLY A 16 -7.12 7.13 6.70
N SER A 17 -6.39 7.77 5.78
CA SER A 17 -6.90 8.90 5.00
C SER A 17 -8.06 8.50 4.11
N SER A 18 -7.98 7.33 3.47
CA SER A 18 -9.06 6.76 2.69
C SER A 18 -10.27 6.39 3.56
N VAL A 19 -10.05 5.77 4.72
CA VAL A 19 -11.13 5.48 5.69
C VAL A 19 -11.88 6.76 6.07
N VAL A 20 -11.17 7.82 6.45
CA VAL A 20 -11.78 9.11 6.82
C VAL A 20 -12.55 9.72 5.65
N TYR A 21 -11.99 9.63 4.43
CA TYR A 21 -12.65 10.13 3.23
C TYR A 21 -13.99 9.43 3.01
N TYR A 22 -14.03 8.10 2.95
CA TYR A 22 -15.26 7.37 2.68
C TYR A 22 -16.27 7.43 3.84
N LEU A 23 -15.82 7.48 5.10
CA LEU A 23 -16.70 7.75 6.24
C LEU A 23 -17.41 9.13 6.09
N ALA A 24 -16.67 10.16 5.68
CA ALA A 24 -17.24 11.48 5.46
C ALA A 24 -18.20 11.53 4.25
N GLN A 25 -18.02 10.64 3.25
CA GLN A 25 -18.93 10.53 2.10
C GLN A 25 -20.23 9.79 2.45
N LEU A 26 -20.15 8.72 3.24
CA LEU A 26 -21.27 7.80 3.47
C LEU A 26 -22.09 8.11 4.72
N LEU A 27 -21.50 8.76 5.72
CA LEU A 27 -22.19 9.08 6.96
C LEU A 27 -22.79 10.50 6.94
N ASP A 28 -23.71 10.74 7.88
CA ASP A 28 -24.29 12.06 8.07
C ASP A 28 -23.20 13.11 8.36
N PRO A 29 -23.25 14.31 7.75
CA PRO A 29 -22.27 15.38 7.98
C PRO A 29 -22.16 15.87 9.43
N SER A 30 -23.12 15.53 10.30
CA SER A 30 -23.01 15.78 11.74
C SER A 30 -22.08 14.79 12.47
N THR A 31 -21.74 13.65 11.86
CA THR A 31 -20.84 12.63 12.43
C THR A 31 -19.46 13.23 12.71
N ARG A 32 -19.04 13.21 13.96
CA ARG A 32 -17.72 13.71 14.36
C ARG A 32 -16.66 12.61 14.19
N ILE A 33 -15.75 12.80 13.24
CA ILE A 33 -14.65 11.89 12.94
C ILE A 33 -13.34 12.54 13.36
N VAL A 34 -12.56 11.86 14.21
CA VAL A 34 -11.22 12.34 14.62
C VAL A 34 -10.17 11.38 14.09
N LEU A 35 -9.24 11.89 13.30
CA LEU A 35 -8.04 11.17 12.86
C LEU A 35 -6.87 11.56 13.75
N CYS A 36 -6.21 10.59 14.37
CA CYS A 36 -4.98 10.79 15.14
C CYS A 36 -3.81 10.06 14.48
N ASP A 37 -2.71 10.76 14.25
CA ASP A 37 -1.43 10.15 13.86
C ASP A 37 -0.32 10.62 14.81
N ARG A 38 0.56 9.72 15.21
CA ARG A 38 1.71 10.02 16.08
C ARG A 38 2.77 10.89 15.43
N GLY A 39 2.75 11.01 14.10
CA GLY A 39 3.67 11.80 13.30
C GLY A 39 2.93 12.66 12.26
N PRO A 40 3.65 13.11 11.23
CA PRO A 40 3.02 13.79 10.11
C PRO A 40 2.09 12.87 9.35
N ILE A 41 1.00 13.41 8.82
CA ILE A 41 0.09 12.67 7.93
C ILE A 41 0.87 12.09 6.75
N ALA A 42 0.58 10.83 6.43
CA ALA A 42 1.27 10.03 5.41
C ALA A 42 2.80 9.91 5.60
N GLY A 43 3.34 10.26 6.77
CA GLY A 43 4.79 10.39 7.01
C GLY A 43 5.55 9.08 7.23
N ALA A 44 4.88 7.93 7.25
CA ALA A 44 5.50 6.64 7.53
C ALA A 44 5.65 5.78 6.26
N THR A 45 4.98 4.63 6.16
CA THR A 45 5.06 3.72 5.00
C THR A 45 4.58 4.40 3.72
N SER A 46 3.54 5.24 3.78
CA SER A 46 2.98 5.96 2.63
C SER A 46 3.97 6.93 1.98
N SER A 47 4.88 7.56 2.76
CA SER A 47 5.95 8.41 2.21
C SER A 47 7.21 7.64 1.82
N SER A 48 7.27 6.36 2.14
CA SER A 48 8.47 5.54 1.95
C SER A 48 8.25 4.37 0.97
N CYS A 49 7.15 4.39 0.23
CA CYS A 49 6.80 3.40 -0.79
C CYS A 49 7.06 3.92 -2.21
N MET A 50 6.80 3.10 -3.20
CA MET A 50 6.95 3.48 -4.61
C MET A 50 5.71 4.16 -5.18
N GLY A 51 4.52 3.92 -4.62
CA GLY A 51 3.28 4.48 -5.14
C GLY A 51 2.67 3.69 -6.29
N HIS A 52 3.06 2.43 -6.46
CA HIS A 52 2.49 1.56 -7.48
C HIS A 52 0.99 1.31 -7.26
N LEU A 53 0.24 1.41 -8.34
CA LEU A 53 -1.12 0.92 -8.50
C LEU A 53 -1.02 -0.34 -9.36
N MET A 54 -1.22 -1.49 -8.74
CA MET A 54 -1.05 -2.79 -9.38
C MET A 54 -2.28 -3.64 -9.20
N VAL A 55 -2.62 -4.37 -10.26
CA VAL A 55 -3.59 -5.45 -10.25
C VAL A 55 -2.83 -6.77 -10.25
N THR A 56 -3.19 -7.70 -9.36
CA THR A 56 -2.49 -8.99 -9.19
C THR A 56 -3.33 -10.13 -9.78
N PRO A 57 -3.03 -10.57 -11.03
CA PRO A 57 -3.87 -11.53 -11.74
C PRO A 57 -3.76 -12.98 -11.23
N ASP A 58 -2.71 -13.28 -10.49
CA ASP A 58 -2.32 -14.61 -10.02
C ASP A 58 -3.07 -15.09 -8.76
N ASN A 59 -3.87 -14.21 -8.15
CA ASN A 59 -4.73 -14.51 -7.00
C ASN A 59 -6.12 -13.89 -7.22
N ALA A 60 -7.13 -14.72 -7.46
CA ALA A 60 -8.47 -14.25 -7.77
C ALA A 60 -9.11 -13.37 -6.67
N GLN A 61 -8.77 -13.62 -5.40
CA GLN A 61 -9.26 -12.80 -4.29
C GLN A 61 -8.59 -11.42 -4.30
N GLU A 62 -7.26 -11.37 -4.37
CA GLU A 62 -6.52 -10.11 -4.47
C GLU A 62 -6.84 -9.36 -5.76
N TYR A 63 -7.09 -10.08 -6.87
CA TYR A 63 -7.49 -9.47 -8.12
C TYR A 63 -8.76 -8.63 -7.96
N ALA A 64 -9.84 -9.22 -7.43
CA ALA A 64 -11.10 -8.50 -7.24
C ALA A 64 -10.91 -7.22 -6.38
N LEU A 65 -10.11 -7.32 -5.32
CA LEU A 65 -9.84 -6.19 -4.43
C LEU A 65 -8.97 -5.12 -5.11
N THR A 66 -7.86 -5.51 -5.76
CA THR A 66 -6.94 -4.57 -6.42
C THR A 66 -7.58 -3.92 -7.65
N LYS A 67 -8.30 -4.70 -8.48
CA LYS A 67 -8.98 -4.17 -9.67
C LYS A 67 -10.01 -3.12 -9.31
N THR A 68 -10.95 -3.45 -8.41
CA THR A 68 -11.94 -2.48 -7.92
C THR A 68 -11.27 -1.23 -7.34
N SER A 69 -10.16 -1.40 -6.63
CA SER A 69 -9.46 -0.27 -6.01
C SER A 69 -8.73 0.60 -7.01
N VAL A 70 -8.16 0.03 -8.06
CA VAL A 70 -7.49 0.81 -9.13
C VAL A 70 -8.53 1.62 -9.92
N ASP A 71 -9.72 1.06 -10.17
CA ASP A 71 -10.82 1.81 -10.78
C ASP A 71 -11.26 2.99 -9.88
N LEU A 72 -11.36 2.77 -8.56
CA LEU A 72 -11.62 3.85 -7.59
C LEU A 72 -10.52 4.92 -7.56
N TRP A 73 -9.26 4.59 -7.85
CA TRP A 73 -8.20 5.58 -7.98
C TRP A 73 -8.41 6.54 -9.15
N ALA A 74 -8.88 6.03 -10.29
CA ALA A 74 -9.23 6.86 -11.44
C ALA A 74 -10.39 7.80 -11.11
N GLU A 75 -11.46 7.28 -10.47
CA GLU A 75 -12.59 8.08 -10.02
C GLU A 75 -12.17 9.18 -9.01
N LEU A 76 -11.30 8.83 -8.05
CA LEU A 76 -10.77 9.80 -7.08
C LEU A 76 -9.97 10.89 -7.76
N HIS A 77 -9.18 10.55 -8.79
CA HIS A 77 -8.43 11.55 -9.55
C HIS A 77 -9.36 12.53 -10.28
N GLU A 78 -10.42 12.03 -10.92
CA GLU A 78 -11.41 12.87 -11.57
C GLU A 78 -12.16 13.78 -10.58
N GLN A 79 -12.53 13.26 -9.42
CA GLN A 79 -13.32 13.97 -8.41
C GLN A 79 -12.51 14.99 -7.62
N LEU A 80 -11.29 14.62 -7.20
CA LEU A 80 -10.50 15.41 -6.27
C LEU A 80 -9.41 16.23 -6.95
N GLY A 81 -8.78 15.68 -7.99
CA GLY A 81 -7.59 16.28 -8.60
C GLY A 81 -6.46 16.52 -7.59
N GLY A 82 -5.48 17.30 -7.99
CA GLY A 82 -4.47 17.85 -7.07
C GLY A 82 -3.49 16.83 -6.47
N PHE A 83 -3.51 15.60 -6.89
CA PHE A 83 -2.48 14.60 -6.59
C PHE A 83 -1.94 13.98 -7.88
N ASP A 84 -0.68 13.56 -7.83
CA ASP A 84 0.05 13.03 -8.97
C ASP A 84 -0.41 11.58 -9.20
N TYR A 85 -1.36 11.41 -10.14
CA TYR A 85 -1.86 10.12 -10.60
C TYR A 85 -1.50 9.96 -12.07
N ASN A 86 -0.81 8.88 -12.40
CA ASN A 86 -0.33 8.64 -13.74
C ASN A 86 -0.61 7.18 -14.17
N PRO A 87 -1.61 6.93 -15.03
CA PRO A 87 -1.95 5.62 -15.55
C PRO A 87 -0.99 5.21 -16.69
N THR A 88 0.29 5.01 -16.36
CA THR A 88 1.34 4.66 -17.33
C THR A 88 1.24 3.25 -17.88
N GLY A 89 0.43 2.39 -17.27
CA GLY A 89 0.56 0.95 -17.41
C GLY A 89 1.82 0.43 -16.73
N ALA A 90 2.03 -0.87 -16.81
CA ALA A 90 3.23 -1.55 -16.34
C ALA A 90 3.75 -2.55 -17.35
N LEU A 91 5.07 -2.62 -17.46
CA LEU A 91 5.80 -3.64 -18.21
C LEU A 91 6.38 -4.68 -17.25
N TYR A 92 5.96 -5.91 -17.41
CA TYR A 92 6.51 -7.08 -16.72
C TYR A 92 7.60 -7.66 -17.62
N LEU A 93 8.86 -7.32 -17.33
CA LEU A 93 10.02 -7.66 -18.15
C LEU A 93 10.40 -9.13 -17.99
N ALA A 94 10.57 -9.82 -19.10
CA ALA A 94 11.14 -11.15 -19.15
C ALA A 94 12.65 -11.05 -19.45
N GLU A 95 13.49 -11.74 -18.69
CA GLU A 95 14.94 -11.79 -18.92
C GLU A 95 15.42 -13.21 -19.24
N SER A 96 14.78 -14.21 -18.66
CA SER A 96 15.13 -15.63 -18.82
C SER A 96 14.13 -16.38 -19.71
N ALA A 97 14.50 -17.57 -20.17
CA ALA A 97 13.55 -18.45 -20.85
C ALA A 97 12.36 -18.81 -19.97
N GLU A 98 12.57 -18.99 -18.66
CA GLU A 98 11.53 -19.26 -17.70
C GLU A 98 10.55 -18.06 -17.56
N ASP A 99 11.06 -16.82 -17.62
CA ASP A 99 10.20 -15.62 -17.61
C ASP A 99 9.36 -15.55 -18.89
N LEU A 100 9.94 -15.89 -20.05
CA LEU A 100 9.20 -15.94 -21.32
C LEU A 100 8.07 -16.99 -21.29
N GLU A 101 8.30 -18.14 -20.65
CA GLU A 101 7.26 -19.17 -20.46
C GLU A 101 6.14 -18.68 -19.50
N MET A 102 6.46 -17.79 -18.57
CA MET A 102 5.48 -17.20 -17.65
C MET A 102 4.58 -16.15 -18.29
N MET A 103 5.04 -15.44 -19.34
CA MET A 103 4.27 -14.36 -19.98
C MET A 103 2.89 -14.81 -20.46
N PRO A 104 2.74 -15.90 -21.25
CA PRO A 104 1.42 -16.35 -21.67
C PRO A 104 0.54 -16.78 -20.48
N VAL A 105 1.11 -17.34 -19.42
CA VAL A 105 0.37 -17.71 -18.22
C VAL A 105 -0.23 -16.48 -17.55
N LEU A 106 0.55 -15.42 -17.37
CA LEU A 106 0.07 -14.16 -16.80
C LEU A 106 -0.98 -13.49 -17.69
N ARG A 107 -0.75 -13.45 -19.01
CA ARG A 107 -1.75 -12.94 -19.96
C ARG A 107 -3.07 -13.66 -19.83
N ASP A 108 -3.04 -14.99 -19.76
CA ASP A 108 -4.25 -15.81 -19.67
C ASP A 108 -4.96 -15.65 -18.32
N GLN A 109 -4.22 -15.36 -17.25
CA GLN A 109 -4.80 -14.99 -15.95
C GLN A 109 -5.50 -13.62 -16.02
N PHE A 110 -4.94 -12.61 -16.68
CA PHE A 110 -5.65 -11.35 -16.95
C PHE A 110 -6.93 -11.60 -17.76
N ALA A 111 -6.83 -12.39 -18.85
CA ALA A 111 -7.96 -12.70 -19.71
C ALA A 111 -9.07 -13.48 -18.96
N ALA A 112 -8.71 -14.41 -18.08
CA ALA A 112 -9.68 -15.15 -17.25
C ALA A 112 -10.46 -14.23 -16.30
N ASN A 113 -9.91 -13.07 -15.95
CA ASN A 113 -10.55 -12.05 -15.13
C ASN A 113 -11.23 -10.94 -15.96
N GLY A 114 -11.27 -11.07 -17.29
CA GLY A 114 -11.93 -10.10 -18.18
C GLY A 114 -11.06 -8.90 -18.57
N ASP A 115 -9.77 -8.91 -18.26
CA ASP A 115 -8.79 -7.89 -18.63
C ASP A 115 -7.90 -8.34 -19.80
N CYS A 116 -7.20 -7.39 -20.42
CA CYS A 116 -6.28 -7.64 -21.52
C CYS A 116 -4.87 -7.20 -21.15
N ALA A 117 -3.90 -8.08 -21.40
CA ALA A 117 -2.49 -7.75 -21.32
C ALA A 117 -1.80 -8.16 -22.62
N ASP A 118 -0.93 -7.29 -23.14
CA ASP A 118 -0.28 -7.45 -24.43
C ASP A 118 1.10 -8.07 -24.27
N MET A 119 1.39 -9.13 -25.02
CA MET A 119 2.73 -9.69 -25.10
C MET A 119 3.53 -8.90 -26.14
N LEU A 120 4.61 -8.27 -25.69
CA LEU A 120 5.49 -7.48 -26.52
C LEU A 120 6.77 -8.27 -26.83
N ASP A 121 7.11 -8.36 -28.12
CA ASP A 121 8.40 -8.81 -28.55
C ASP A 121 9.49 -7.73 -28.36
N GLN A 122 10.73 -8.07 -28.65
CA GLN A 122 11.86 -7.16 -28.52
C GLN A 122 11.72 -5.87 -29.33
N ALA A 123 11.12 -5.93 -30.54
CA ALA A 123 10.96 -4.78 -31.41
C ALA A 123 9.89 -3.82 -30.86
N GLN A 124 8.75 -4.36 -30.48
CA GLN A 124 7.63 -3.62 -29.87
C GLN A 124 8.05 -3.01 -28.52
N LEU A 125 8.77 -3.77 -27.69
CA LEU A 125 9.30 -3.27 -26.42
C LEU A 125 10.25 -2.09 -26.61
N ARG A 126 11.11 -2.14 -27.60
CA ARG A 126 12.05 -1.06 -27.94
C ARG A 126 11.34 0.20 -28.46
N GLU A 127 10.24 0.04 -29.17
CA GLU A 127 9.42 1.16 -29.62
C GLU A 127 8.73 1.86 -28.44
N LEU A 128 8.17 1.08 -27.53
CA LEU A 128 7.49 1.59 -26.34
C LEU A 128 8.47 2.22 -25.35
N GLU A 129 9.58 1.54 -25.07
CA GLU A 129 10.61 1.92 -24.09
C GLU A 129 12.02 1.97 -24.70
N PRO A 130 12.35 3.03 -25.45
CA PRO A 130 13.65 3.13 -26.12
C PRO A 130 14.86 3.16 -25.21
N GLY A 131 14.66 3.53 -23.93
CA GLY A 131 15.73 3.59 -22.90
C GLY A 131 16.10 2.24 -22.30
N LEU A 132 15.37 1.18 -22.62
CA LEU A 132 15.72 -0.18 -22.16
C LEU A 132 16.89 -0.78 -22.93
N ALA A 133 17.57 -1.70 -22.27
CA ALA A 133 18.63 -2.50 -22.89
C ALA A 133 18.07 -3.29 -24.09
N HIS A 134 18.81 -3.30 -25.19
CA HIS A 134 18.35 -3.82 -26.47
C HIS A 134 18.23 -5.35 -26.55
N ASP A 135 18.77 -6.05 -25.59
CA ASP A 135 18.79 -7.52 -25.51
C ASP A 135 17.74 -8.11 -24.56
N ILE A 136 16.80 -7.29 -24.07
CA ILE A 136 15.62 -7.78 -23.33
C ILE A 136 14.70 -8.48 -24.34
N PRO A 137 14.41 -9.78 -24.15
CA PRO A 137 13.73 -10.58 -25.18
C PRO A 137 12.25 -10.26 -25.34
N GLY A 138 11.59 -9.72 -24.30
CA GLY A 138 10.18 -9.35 -24.37
C GLY A 138 9.62 -8.90 -23.02
N ALA A 139 8.37 -8.51 -23.03
CA ALA A 139 7.62 -8.10 -21.84
C ALA A 139 6.12 -8.37 -21.99
N LEU A 140 5.42 -8.45 -20.88
CA LEU A 140 3.97 -8.36 -20.83
C LEU A 140 3.60 -6.93 -20.44
N PHE A 141 2.79 -6.24 -21.24
CA PHE A 141 2.27 -4.91 -20.93
C PHE A 141 0.84 -5.01 -20.43
N TYR A 142 0.57 -4.40 -19.26
CA TYR A 142 -0.78 -4.24 -18.74
C TYR A 142 -1.10 -2.76 -18.55
N ALA A 143 -2.09 -2.27 -19.28
CA ALA A 143 -2.46 -0.85 -19.32
C ALA A 143 -3.21 -0.39 -18.04
N GLY A 144 -3.79 -1.31 -17.29
CA GLY A 144 -4.58 -1.00 -16.09
C GLY A 144 -3.75 -0.60 -14.86
N ASP A 145 -2.43 -0.81 -14.89
CA ASP A 145 -1.54 -0.40 -13.82
C ASP A 145 -1.14 1.08 -13.93
N GLY A 146 -0.61 1.63 -12.86
CA GLY A 146 -0.18 3.03 -12.83
C GLY A 146 0.60 3.39 -11.59
N VAL A 147 0.74 4.68 -11.37
CA VAL A 147 1.44 5.22 -10.20
C VAL A 147 0.68 6.40 -9.59
N VAL A 148 0.83 6.59 -8.31
CA VAL A 148 0.29 7.73 -7.58
C VAL A 148 1.32 8.26 -6.59
N LEU A 149 1.29 9.54 -6.28
CA LEU A 149 2.06 10.08 -5.15
C LEU A 149 1.22 10.02 -3.86
N PRO A 150 1.43 9.00 -3.01
CA PRO A 150 0.49 8.67 -1.93
C PRO A 150 0.33 9.76 -0.89
N MET A 151 1.36 10.57 -0.67
CA MET A 151 1.31 11.70 0.28
C MET A 151 0.34 12.79 -0.19
N LEU A 152 0.35 13.12 -1.47
CA LEU A 152 -0.58 14.10 -2.04
C LEU A 152 -1.99 13.54 -2.08
N ALA A 153 -2.16 12.28 -2.45
CA ALA A 153 -3.46 11.61 -2.47
C ALA A 153 -4.09 11.57 -1.06
N ALA A 154 -3.33 11.23 -0.03
CA ALA A 154 -3.79 11.26 1.36
C ALA A 154 -4.27 12.67 1.76
N GLY A 155 -3.49 13.70 1.42
CA GLY A 155 -3.85 15.09 1.67
C GLY A 155 -5.12 15.53 0.93
N ALA A 156 -5.27 15.13 -0.34
CA ALA A 156 -6.47 15.42 -1.15
C ALA A 156 -7.72 14.77 -0.56
N MET A 157 -7.65 13.47 -0.19
CA MET A 157 -8.74 12.74 0.45
C MET A 157 -9.18 13.40 1.77
N LEU A 158 -8.23 13.75 2.64
CA LEU A 158 -8.53 14.37 3.93
C LEU A 158 -9.11 15.79 3.77
N ARG A 159 -8.61 16.56 2.83
CA ARG A 159 -9.19 17.87 2.49
C ARG A 159 -10.63 17.73 1.98
N ALA A 160 -10.87 16.79 1.08
CA ALA A 160 -12.21 16.51 0.56
C ALA A 160 -13.17 16.06 1.68
N ALA A 161 -12.69 15.21 2.60
CA ALA A 161 -13.43 14.78 3.77
C ALA A 161 -13.87 15.97 4.63
N GLN A 162 -12.96 16.92 4.93
CA GLN A 162 -13.27 18.13 5.70
C GLN A 162 -14.22 19.09 4.98
N LEU A 163 -14.13 19.20 3.66
CA LEU A 163 -15.06 20.00 2.86
C LEU A 163 -16.45 19.40 2.86
N ARG A 164 -16.57 18.07 2.82
CA ARG A 164 -17.84 17.33 2.86
C ARG A 164 -18.47 17.31 4.25
N ASN A 165 -17.62 17.16 5.28
CA ASN A 165 -18.05 17.09 6.67
C ASN A 165 -17.14 17.98 7.56
N PRO A 166 -17.63 19.16 7.99
CA PRO A 166 -16.86 20.08 8.84
C PRO A 166 -16.49 19.53 10.22
N ASN A 167 -17.10 18.41 10.65
CA ASN A 167 -16.81 17.75 11.92
C ASN A 167 -15.65 16.75 11.83
N VAL A 168 -14.98 16.65 10.67
CA VAL A 168 -13.74 15.89 10.52
C VAL A 168 -12.57 16.69 11.09
N VAL A 169 -11.93 16.13 12.12
CA VAL A 169 -10.77 16.71 12.80
C VAL A 169 -9.53 15.87 12.55
N ILE A 170 -8.47 16.48 12.05
CA ILE A 170 -7.20 15.83 11.74
C ILE A 170 -6.16 16.27 12.76
N ARG A 171 -5.52 15.31 13.43
CA ARG A 171 -4.47 15.52 14.44
C ARG A 171 -3.20 14.80 14.05
N ALA A 172 -2.31 15.51 13.41
CA ALA A 172 -0.92 15.09 13.25
C ALA A 172 -0.16 15.29 14.59
N ASN A 173 0.91 14.52 14.79
CA ASN A 173 1.73 14.55 16.00
C ASN A 173 0.89 14.38 17.29
N CYS A 174 -0.07 13.46 17.24
CA CYS A 174 -0.99 13.13 18.32
C CYS A 174 -0.98 11.60 18.50
N ALA A 175 -0.07 11.09 19.32
CA ALA A 175 0.03 9.66 19.56
C ALA A 175 -1.11 9.17 20.44
N VAL A 176 -1.69 8.03 20.08
CA VAL A 176 -2.57 7.25 20.96
C VAL A 176 -1.68 6.47 21.92
N THR A 177 -1.95 6.60 23.20
CA THR A 177 -1.18 6.01 24.30
C THR A 177 -1.95 4.96 25.08
N GLY A 178 -3.26 4.82 24.84
CA GLY A 178 -4.09 3.82 25.50
C GLY A 178 -5.57 3.98 25.22
N PHE A 179 -6.36 3.20 25.95
CA PHE A 179 -7.81 3.19 25.86
C PHE A 179 -8.45 3.17 27.24
N GLN A 180 -9.65 3.76 27.36
CA GLN A 180 -10.55 3.49 28.46
C GLN A 180 -11.62 2.52 27.99
N ARG A 181 -12.03 1.59 28.87
CA ARG A 181 -13.04 0.58 28.56
C ARG A 181 -14.21 0.69 29.53
N ASP A 182 -15.38 0.31 29.04
CA ASP A 182 -16.59 0.04 29.82
C ASP A 182 -16.97 -1.44 29.56
N GLY A 183 -16.60 -2.30 30.50
CA GLY A 183 -16.67 -3.75 30.32
C GLY A 183 -15.74 -4.23 29.19
N ASP A 184 -16.31 -4.88 28.18
CA ASP A 184 -15.65 -5.38 26.98
C ASP A 184 -15.51 -4.35 25.85
N ARG A 185 -16.20 -3.18 25.98
CA ARG A 185 -16.29 -2.15 24.92
C ARG A 185 -15.30 -1.02 25.14
N ILE A 186 -14.96 -0.35 24.04
CA ILE A 186 -14.22 0.92 24.09
C ILE A 186 -15.15 2.02 24.60
N ALA A 187 -14.64 2.83 25.54
CA ALA A 187 -15.30 4.04 26.06
C ALA A 187 -14.56 5.31 25.64
N ALA A 188 -13.24 5.27 25.53
CA ALA A 188 -12.43 6.39 25.07
C ALA A 188 -11.08 5.96 24.49
N VAL A 189 -10.53 6.78 23.60
CA VAL A 189 -9.15 6.76 23.16
C VAL A 189 -8.36 7.77 23.99
N VAL A 190 -7.24 7.35 24.57
CA VAL A 190 -6.30 8.21 25.31
C VAL A 190 -5.17 8.59 24.36
N THR A 191 -4.93 9.88 24.21
CA THR A 191 -3.82 10.43 23.43
C THR A 191 -2.87 11.21 24.34
N GLU A 192 -1.70 11.58 23.84
CA GLU A 192 -0.80 12.50 24.57
C GLU A 192 -1.41 13.87 24.84
N GLN A 193 -2.44 14.26 24.08
CA GLN A 193 -3.03 15.60 24.14
C GLN A 193 -4.37 15.65 24.88
N SER A 194 -5.18 14.60 24.79
CA SER A 194 -6.54 14.57 25.35
C SER A 194 -7.06 13.14 25.48
N VAL A 195 -8.20 13.03 26.17
CA VAL A 195 -9.04 11.82 26.17
C VAL A 195 -10.26 12.09 25.29
N ILE A 196 -10.48 11.23 24.30
CA ILE A 196 -11.56 11.34 23.32
C ILE A 196 -12.57 10.21 23.59
N ALA A 197 -13.72 10.55 24.15
CA ALA A 197 -14.79 9.58 24.34
C ALA A 197 -15.34 9.12 23.00
N THR A 198 -15.34 7.82 22.75
CA THR A 198 -15.83 7.20 21.52
C THR A 198 -16.16 5.74 21.75
N LYS A 199 -17.04 5.19 20.93
CA LYS A 199 -17.39 3.76 20.91
C LYS A 199 -16.90 3.04 19.66
N THR A 200 -16.38 3.78 18.69
CA THR A 200 -15.92 3.23 17.39
C THR A 200 -14.50 3.70 17.09
N VAL A 201 -13.61 2.76 16.92
CA VAL A 201 -12.19 3.01 16.62
C VAL A 201 -11.76 2.19 15.42
N VAL A 202 -11.10 2.82 14.45
CA VAL A 202 -10.46 2.14 13.32
C VAL A 202 -8.95 2.22 13.46
N ASN A 203 -8.30 1.08 13.59
CA ASN A 203 -6.85 0.94 13.64
C ASN A 203 -6.27 0.77 12.23
N SER A 204 -5.70 1.82 11.66
CA SER A 204 -5.02 1.86 10.37
C SER A 204 -3.52 2.17 10.49
N CYS A 205 -2.90 1.68 11.58
CA CYS A 205 -1.53 2.02 11.96
C CYS A 205 -0.44 1.22 11.21
N GLY A 206 -0.76 0.50 10.13
CA GLY A 206 0.21 -0.25 9.34
C GLY A 206 1.03 -1.23 10.20
N VAL A 207 2.36 -1.10 10.20
CA VAL A 207 3.24 -1.98 11.00
C VAL A 207 3.11 -1.82 12.52
N TRP A 208 2.45 -0.75 12.99
CA TRP A 208 2.18 -0.50 14.42
C TRP A 208 0.81 -1.00 14.87
N THR A 209 0.00 -1.55 13.96
CA THR A 209 -1.33 -2.12 14.27
C THR A 209 -1.31 -3.11 15.43
N PRO A 210 -0.32 -4.03 15.54
CA PRO A 210 -0.25 -4.95 16.68
C PRO A 210 -0.15 -4.24 18.03
N GLY A 211 0.70 -3.21 18.13
CA GLY A 211 0.90 -2.47 19.38
C GLY A 211 -0.36 -1.72 19.84
N ILE A 212 -1.20 -1.24 18.91
CA ILE A 212 -2.49 -0.65 19.26
C ILE A 212 -3.46 -1.71 19.84
N GLY A 213 -3.49 -2.92 19.26
CA GLY A 213 -4.28 -4.04 19.80
C GLY A 213 -3.79 -4.48 21.19
N GLU A 214 -2.48 -4.53 21.39
CA GLU A 214 -1.86 -4.86 22.70
C GLU A 214 -2.26 -3.86 23.80
N MET A 215 -2.42 -2.57 23.48
CA MET A 215 -2.94 -1.55 24.44
C MET A 215 -4.36 -1.85 24.92
N LEU A 216 -5.14 -2.63 24.17
CA LEU A 216 -6.47 -3.12 24.54
C LEU A 216 -6.41 -4.47 25.29
N GLY A 217 -5.24 -5.00 25.58
CA GLY A 217 -5.06 -6.33 26.18
C GLY A 217 -5.44 -7.47 25.25
N GLN A 218 -5.39 -7.23 23.93
CA GLN A 218 -5.77 -8.21 22.94
C GLN A 218 -4.58 -9.05 22.48
N GLN A 219 -4.88 -10.23 21.93
CA GLN A 219 -3.90 -11.05 21.23
C GLN A 219 -3.24 -10.22 20.13
N ARG A 220 -1.95 -10.43 19.93
CA ARG A 220 -1.19 -9.74 18.90
C ARG A 220 -1.71 -10.07 17.51
N VAL A 221 -2.12 -9.03 16.79
CA VAL A 221 -2.47 -9.14 15.36
C VAL A 221 -1.21 -9.55 14.58
N PRO A 222 -1.25 -10.59 13.71
CA PRO A 222 -0.07 -11.15 13.06
C PRO A 222 0.40 -10.30 11.87
N ILE A 223 0.76 -9.05 12.13
CA ILE A 223 1.36 -8.11 11.18
C ILE A 223 2.81 -7.85 11.59
N TYR A 224 3.72 -7.98 10.64
CA TYR A 224 5.16 -7.86 10.83
C TYR A 224 5.76 -6.81 9.89
N PRO A 225 6.77 -6.04 10.32
CA PRO A 225 7.44 -5.10 9.46
C PRO A 225 8.36 -5.83 8.47
N ARG A 226 8.14 -5.60 7.18
CA ARG A 226 8.95 -6.13 6.08
C ARG A 226 9.68 -4.98 5.39
N ALA A 227 10.97 -4.84 5.66
CA ALA A 227 11.81 -3.76 5.17
C ALA A 227 12.09 -3.88 3.67
N GLY A 228 12.09 -2.75 2.97
CA GLY A 228 12.50 -2.64 1.57
C GLY A 228 13.36 -1.41 1.35
N ASN A 229 14.56 -1.61 0.77
CA ASN A 229 15.45 -0.52 0.37
C ASN A 229 14.97 0.10 -0.93
N LEU A 230 15.05 1.43 -1.00
CA LEU A 230 14.69 2.23 -2.17
C LEU A 230 15.78 3.26 -2.45
N ALA A 231 15.86 3.65 -3.72
CA ALA A 231 16.71 4.75 -4.18
C ALA A 231 15.93 5.62 -5.17
N ILE A 232 16.22 6.92 -5.20
CA ILE A 232 15.73 7.83 -6.23
C ILE A 232 16.90 8.52 -6.90
N THR A 233 16.85 8.62 -8.23
CA THR A 233 17.83 9.34 -9.01
C THR A 233 17.61 10.84 -8.95
N GLY A 234 18.63 11.59 -9.33
CA GLY A 234 18.53 13.02 -9.56
C GLY A 234 17.54 13.34 -10.69
N HIS A 235 17.18 14.62 -10.76
CA HIS A 235 16.34 15.14 -11.84
C HIS A 235 17.10 15.01 -13.17
N HIS A 236 16.55 14.21 -14.05
CA HIS A 236 17.04 13.94 -15.40
C HIS A 236 15.84 13.50 -16.24
N VAL A 237 15.96 13.56 -17.56
CA VAL A 237 14.95 12.91 -18.41
C VAL A 237 15.01 11.41 -18.09
N SER A 238 13.94 10.89 -17.49
CA SER A 238 13.90 9.46 -17.14
C SER A 238 14.11 8.63 -18.41
N PRO A 239 15.02 7.65 -18.40
CA PRO A 239 15.21 6.76 -19.53
C PRO A 239 14.02 5.81 -19.73
N ILE A 240 13.10 5.75 -18.76
CA ILE A 240 11.89 4.91 -18.81
C ILE A 240 10.65 5.77 -18.73
N ARG A 241 9.58 5.32 -19.38
CA ARG A 241 8.29 6.02 -19.51
C ARG A 241 7.16 5.35 -18.76
N THR A 242 7.22 4.02 -18.66
CA THR A 242 6.26 3.17 -17.96
C THR A 242 6.83 2.64 -16.66
N GLN A 243 5.98 2.11 -15.81
CA GLN A 243 6.37 1.33 -14.65
C GLN A 243 6.98 0.00 -15.13
N LEU A 244 8.17 -0.36 -14.63
CA LEU A 244 8.86 -1.58 -14.97
C LEU A 244 8.95 -2.52 -13.78
N LEU A 245 8.57 -3.79 -13.99
CA LEU A 245 8.69 -4.87 -13.03
C LEU A 245 9.36 -6.08 -13.69
N GLU A 246 10.18 -6.80 -12.97
CA GLU A 246 10.61 -8.10 -13.44
C GLU A 246 9.50 -9.14 -13.24
N ILE A 247 9.25 -10.03 -14.19
CA ILE A 247 8.31 -11.16 -14.01
C ILE A 247 8.70 -12.01 -12.80
N SER A 248 10.00 -12.23 -12.60
CA SER A 248 10.52 -12.93 -11.42
C SER A 248 10.10 -12.30 -10.08
N TYR A 249 9.75 -10.99 -10.06
CA TYR A 249 9.23 -10.32 -8.87
C TYR A 249 7.95 -10.95 -8.34
N LEU A 250 7.03 -11.36 -9.22
CA LEU A 250 5.79 -12.02 -8.82
C LEU A 250 6.07 -13.34 -8.10
N ARG A 251 6.99 -14.15 -8.64
CA ARG A 251 7.42 -15.41 -7.98
C ARG A 251 8.00 -15.18 -6.58
N PHE A 252 8.81 -14.13 -6.41
CA PHE A 252 9.43 -13.81 -5.13
C PHE A 252 8.46 -13.16 -4.15
N ALA A 253 7.45 -12.43 -4.62
CA ALA A 253 6.42 -11.86 -3.76
C ALA A 253 5.69 -12.96 -2.98
N HIS A 254 5.37 -14.08 -3.63
CA HIS A 254 4.68 -15.21 -3.04
C HIS A 254 5.59 -16.22 -2.31
N ALA A 255 6.87 -16.30 -2.69
CA ALA A 255 7.83 -17.18 -2.00
C ALA A 255 8.09 -16.81 -0.52
N ALA A 256 7.81 -15.56 -0.16
CA ALA A 256 7.98 -15.07 1.21
C ALA A 256 7.11 -15.75 2.26
N SER A 257 6.02 -16.41 1.87
CA SER A 257 5.17 -17.21 2.77
C SER A 257 5.91 -18.38 3.45
N LYS A 258 7.13 -18.68 3.00
CA LYS A 258 7.98 -19.74 3.58
C LYS A 258 9.00 -19.24 4.59
N VAL A 259 9.11 -17.91 4.80
CA VAL A 259 10.07 -17.30 5.71
C VAL A 259 9.38 -16.91 7.00
N ASP A 260 9.93 -17.32 8.14
CA ASP A 260 9.41 -16.96 9.46
C ASP A 260 9.64 -15.45 9.73
N PRO A 261 8.57 -14.64 9.77
CA PRO A 261 8.69 -13.18 9.91
C PRO A 261 9.18 -12.74 11.30
N THR A 262 9.24 -13.65 12.27
CA THR A 262 9.74 -13.38 13.63
C THR A 262 11.26 -13.46 13.72
N LYS A 263 11.91 -14.12 12.76
CA LYS A 263 13.36 -14.23 12.69
C LYS A 263 13.94 -13.03 11.95
N THR A 264 14.86 -12.34 12.62
CA THR A 264 15.55 -11.17 12.04
C THR A 264 16.68 -11.58 11.09
N ASP A 265 16.99 -10.68 10.15
CA ASP A 265 18.07 -10.78 9.16
C ASP A 265 17.92 -11.90 8.11
N GLN A 266 16.71 -12.40 7.89
CA GLN A 266 16.45 -13.28 6.77
C GLN A 266 16.17 -12.47 5.50
N ASP A 267 16.88 -12.80 4.43
CA ASP A 267 16.52 -12.38 3.09
C ASP A 267 15.21 -13.08 2.71
N ALA A 268 14.14 -12.30 2.60
CA ALA A 268 12.79 -12.83 2.37
C ALA A 268 12.53 -13.19 0.90
N GLY A 269 13.60 -13.55 0.17
CA GLY A 269 13.53 -14.14 -1.16
C GLY A 269 13.69 -13.16 -2.31
N GLY A 270 14.67 -13.41 -3.13
CA GLY A 270 14.87 -12.91 -4.48
C GLY A 270 15.27 -11.43 -4.60
N HIS A 271 16.05 -11.17 -5.63
CA HIS A 271 16.47 -9.81 -5.99
C HIS A 271 15.81 -9.43 -7.32
N ALA A 272 14.57 -9.01 -7.28
CA ALA A 272 13.89 -8.40 -8.42
C ALA A 272 13.85 -6.89 -8.24
N VAL A 273 13.99 -6.15 -9.32
CA VAL A 273 13.91 -4.68 -9.31
C VAL A 273 12.61 -4.20 -9.91
N ASN A 274 12.07 -3.16 -9.32
CA ASN A 274 11.01 -2.34 -9.89
C ASN A 274 11.58 -0.95 -10.16
N MET A 275 11.21 -0.36 -11.27
CA MET A 275 11.59 1.00 -11.62
C MET A 275 10.33 1.80 -11.98
N GLN A 276 10.31 3.04 -11.53
CA GLN A 276 9.15 3.90 -11.70
C GLN A 276 9.60 5.29 -12.13
N PRO A 277 9.16 5.77 -13.29
CA PRO A 277 9.38 7.17 -13.67
C PRO A 277 8.60 8.08 -12.74
N GLN A 278 9.20 9.22 -12.40
CA GLN A 278 8.56 10.26 -11.60
C GLN A 278 8.23 11.45 -12.49
N SER A 279 7.12 12.14 -12.19
CA SER A 279 6.69 13.34 -12.93
C SER A 279 7.74 14.46 -12.97
N ASN A 280 8.63 14.49 -11.96
CA ASN A 280 9.76 15.42 -11.92
C ASN A 280 11.00 14.96 -12.72
N GLY A 281 10.91 13.89 -13.50
CA GLY A 281 12.00 13.36 -14.31
C GLY A 281 12.98 12.42 -13.58
N GLY A 282 12.80 12.18 -12.27
CA GLY A 282 13.57 11.17 -11.54
C GLY A 282 13.11 9.75 -11.85
N CYS A 283 13.92 8.77 -11.48
CA CYS A 283 13.56 7.35 -11.49
C CYS A 283 13.63 6.80 -10.07
N LEU A 284 12.53 6.27 -9.57
CA LEU A 284 12.47 5.56 -8.30
C LEU A 284 12.80 4.08 -8.54
N ILE A 285 13.76 3.57 -7.79
CA ILE A 285 14.28 2.21 -7.93
C ILE A 285 14.06 1.46 -6.62
N GLY A 286 13.46 0.31 -6.67
CA GLY A 286 13.21 -0.57 -5.50
C GLY A 286 12.84 -1.98 -5.98
N SER A 287 12.46 -2.84 -5.11
CA SER A 287 12.63 -2.74 -3.69
C SER A 287 12.94 -4.12 -3.13
N THR A 288 13.84 -4.16 -2.18
CA THR A 288 14.21 -5.41 -1.51
C THR A 288 13.14 -5.85 -0.51
N ARG A 289 13.27 -7.07 0.04
CA ARG A 289 12.40 -7.63 1.07
C ARG A 289 13.21 -8.30 2.16
N GLN A 290 13.11 -7.79 3.38
CA GLN A 290 13.80 -8.37 4.55
C GLN A 290 12.92 -8.29 5.80
N PHE A 291 12.96 -9.33 6.64
CA PHE A 291 12.42 -9.24 7.99
C PHE A 291 13.54 -8.80 8.94
N ARG A 292 13.51 -7.54 9.37
CA ARG A 292 14.51 -6.89 10.25
C ARG A 292 13.87 -6.14 11.41
N GLY A 293 12.67 -6.54 11.78
CA GLY A 293 11.87 -5.78 12.73
C GLY A 293 11.68 -4.33 12.28
N MET A 294 11.76 -3.38 13.18
CA MET A 294 11.58 -1.94 12.90
C MET A 294 12.84 -1.24 12.41
N ASN A 295 13.91 -1.98 12.07
CA ASN A 295 15.16 -1.38 11.59
C ASN A 295 14.98 -0.77 10.19
N LYS A 296 15.31 0.53 10.08
CA LYS A 296 15.26 1.34 8.84
C LYS A 296 16.64 1.69 8.28
N GLU A 297 17.70 1.05 8.74
CA GLU A 297 19.01 1.23 8.17
C GLU A 297 19.07 0.64 6.76
N VAL A 298 19.66 1.38 5.83
CA VAL A 298 19.83 0.95 4.44
C VAL A 298 20.82 -0.21 4.41
N ASN A 299 20.40 -1.35 3.85
CA ASN A 299 21.31 -2.44 3.55
C ASN A 299 22.05 -2.13 2.22
N GLY A 300 23.30 -1.72 2.31
CA GLY A 300 24.10 -1.26 1.18
C GLY A 300 24.32 -2.35 0.13
N ASP A 301 24.51 -3.61 0.54
CA ASP A 301 24.74 -4.72 -0.40
C ASP A 301 23.47 -5.04 -1.21
N LEU A 302 22.32 -5.10 -0.56
CA LEU A 302 21.06 -5.33 -1.26
C LEU A 302 20.70 -4.16 -2.15
N LEU A 303 20.89 -2.93 -1.67
CA LEU A 303 20.66 -1.73 -2.49
C LEU A 303 21.55 -1.74 -3.73
N ARG A 304 22.85 -2.02 -3.57
CA ARG A 304 23.78 -2.14 -4.69
C ARG A 304 23.32 -3.18 -5.71
N ARG A 305 22.85 -4.34 -5.27
CA ARG A 305 22.30 -5.37 -6.18
C ARG A 305 21.09 -4.85 -6.96
N SER A 306 20.14 -4.16 -6.29
CA SER A 306 18.99 -3.56 -6.96
C SER A 306 19.40 -2.49 -7.98
N LEU A 307 20.39 -1.66 -7.67
CA LEU A 307 20.90 -0.65 -8.60
C LEU A 307 21.60 -1.28 -9.81
N LEU A 308 22.36 -2.35 -9.62
CA LEU A 308 22.98 -3.10 -10.73
C LEU A 308 21.92 -3.75 -11.63
N ARG A 309 20.83 -4.26 -11.06
CA ARG A 309 19.70 -4.78 -11.84
C ARG A 309 19.00 -3.67 -12.62
N ALA A 310 18.72 -2.53 -12.00
CA ALA A 310 18.14 -1.37 -12.68
C ALA A 310 19.03 -0.90 -13.85
N HIS A 311 20.35 -0.86 -13.63
CA HIS A 311 21.33 -0.53 -14.69
C HIS A 311 21.36 -1.58 -15.81
N ARG A 312 21.16 -2.87 -15.51
CA ARG A 312 21.03 -3.94 -16.51
C ARG A 312 19.86 -3.70 -17.46
N TYR A 313 18.72 -3.22 -16.94
CA TYR A 313 17.54 -2.93 -17.73
C TYR A 313 17.58 -1.56 -18.41
N ALA A 314 18.07 -0.53 -17.72
CA ALA A 314 18.15 0.84 -18.24
C ALA A 314 19.61 1.36 -18.10
N PRO A 315 20.48 1.08 -19.08
CA PRO A 315 21.93 1.36 -18.99
C PRO A 315 22.27 2.84 -18.77
N GLU A 316 21.45 3.76 -19.24
CA GLU A 316 21.66 5.20 -19.04
C GLU A 316 21.59 5.63 -17.57
N LEU A 317 20.90 4.87 -16.71
CA LEU A 317 20.85 5.13 -15.26
C LEU A 317 22.24 5.10 -14.61
N ALA A 318 23.23 4.43 -15.21
CA ALA A 318 24.62 4.44 -14.72
C ALA A 318 25.25 5.83 -14.66
N ARG A 319 24.73 6.79 -15.44
CA ARG A 319 25.24 8.16 -15.51
C ARG A 319 24.45 9.14 -14.64
N VAL A 320 23.37 8.67 -14.03
CA VAL A 320 22.47 9.52 -13.23
C VAL A 320 22.77 9.33 -11.75
N PRO A 321 23.07 10.41 -10.99
CA PRO A 321 23.38 10.27 -9.58
C PRO A 321 22.17 9.84 -8.76
N ILE A 322 22.38 8.99 -7.77
CA ILE A 322 21.39 8.71 -6.73
C ILE A 322 21.40 9.88 -5.74
N VAL A 323 20.25 10.52 -5.53
CA VAL A 323 20.14 11.66 -4.62
C VAL A 323 19.67 11.28 -3.22
N ARG A 324 18.94 10.15 -3.12
CA ARG A 324 18.47 9.66 -1.83
C ARG A 324 18.28 8.15 -1.83
N THR A 325 18.58 7.55 -0.68
CA THR A 325 18.26 6.16 -0.37
C THR A 325 17.55 6.09 0.98
N TRP A 326 16.60 5.15 1.15
CA TRP A 326 15.86 4.95 2.39
C TRP A 326 15.27 3.55 2.48
N VAL A 327 14.67 3.26 3.63
CA VAL A 327 13.95 1.99 3.88
C VAL A 327 12.49 2.29 4.23
N GLY A 328 11.57 1.64 3.50
CA GLY A 328 10.16 1.54 3.86
C GLY A 328 9.87 0.25 4.63
N LEU A 329 8.90 0.29 5.55
CA LEU A 329 8.42 -0.88 6.28
C LEU A 329 7.03 -1.24 5.79
N ARG A 330 6.90 -2.34 5.05
CA ARG A 330 5.60 -2.87 4.63
C ARG A 330 4.92 -3.60 5.79
N PRO A 331 3.62 -3.39 6.01
CA PRO A 331 2.85 -4.14 7.01
C PRO A 331 2.49 -5.53 6.45
N TYR A 332 3.39 -6.49 6.62
CA TYR A 332 3.20 -7.85 6.14
C TYR A 332 2.26 -8.61 7.06
N SER A 333 1.12 -9.07 6.56
CA SER A 333 0.26 -10.06 7.21
C SER A 333 0.80 -11.47 6.93
N ILE A 334 0.75 -12.35 7.92
CA ILE A 334 1.36 -13.68 7.82
C ILE A 334 0.77 -14.55 6.69
N ASP A 335 -0.45 -14.28 6.28
CA ASP A 335 -1.16 -14.97 5.19
C ASP A 335 -1.17 -14.17 3.88
N ASN A 336 -0.43 -13.06 3.79
CA ASN A 336 -0.39 -12.10 2.69
C ASN A 336 -1.72 -11.34 2.41
N HIS A 337 -2.79 -11.57 3.15
CA HIS A 337 -4.05 -10.86 2.96
C HIS A 337 -4.19 -9.70 3.96
N PRO A 338 -4.74 -8.54 3.56
CA PRO A 338 -5.02 -7.46 4.50
C PRO A 338 -6.09 -7.87 5.51
N LEU A 339 -6.11 -7.19 6.66
CA LEU A 339 -7.15 -7.29 7.66
C LEU A 339 -8.07 -6.08 7.50
N ILE A 340 -9.33 -6.34 7.11
CA ILE A 340 -10.33 -5.30 6.82
C ILE A 340 -11.65 -5.69 7.50
N GLY A 341 -11.98 -5.08 8.63
CA GLY A 341 -13.23 -5.37 9.32
C GLY A 341 -13.15 -5.25 10.84
N PRO A 342 -14.23 -5.67 11.55
CA PRO A 342 -14.30 -5.63 12.99
C PRO A 342 -13.32 -6.63 13.63
N TRP A 343 -12.82 -6.27 14.82
CA TRP A 343 -12.10 -7.16 15.70
C TRP A 343 -13.05 -7.65 16.79
N ASP A 344 -13.67 -8.80 16.56
CA ASP A 344 -14.78 -9.33 17.36
C ASP A 344 -14.54 -9.37 18.88
N PRO A 345 -13.31 -9.63 19.39
CA PRO A 345 -13.05 -9.61 20.84
C PRO A 345 -13.27 -8.25 21.51
N VAL A 346 -13.33 -7.16 20.74
CA VAL A 346 -13.54 -5.80 21.26
C VAL A 346 -14.61 -5.09 20.41
N PRO A 347 -15.87 -5.12 20.83
CA PRO A 347 -16.94 -4.43 20.10
C PRO A 347 -16.62 -2.95 19.85
N GLY A 348 -16.75 -2.52 18.60
CA GLY A 348 -16.42 -1.16 18.17
C GLY A 348 -14.96 -0.95 17.77
N PHE A 349 -14.08 -1.97 17.84
CA PHE A 349 -12.73 -1.90 17.32
C PHE A 349 -12.62 -2.54 15.93
N TRP A 350 -12.06 -1.80 15.00
CA TRP A 350 -11.91 -2.19 13.60
C TRP A 350 -10.45 -2.19 13.19
N ILE A 351 -10.08 -3.05 12.26
CA ILE A 351 -8.72 -3.11 11.70
C ILE A 351 -8.77 -2.85 10.20
N ALA A 352 -7.86 -2.00 9.74
CA ALA A 352 -7.60 -1.70 8.33
C ALA A 352 -6.09 -1.66 8.10
N ALA A 353 -5.44 -2.82 7.99
CA ALA A 353 -3.98 -2.93 7.93
C ALA A 353 -3.52 -4.26 7.31
N GLY A 354 -2.20 -4.47 7.20
CA GLY A 354 -1.65 -5.75 6.75
C GLY A 354 -1.54 -5.92 5.23
N HIS A 355 -1.61 -4.84 4.46
CA HIS A 355 -1.67 -4.85 2.99
C HIS A 355 -0.35 -5.17 2.29
N GLU A 356 0.72 -5.43 3.01
CA GLU A 356 2.05 -5.70 2.47
C GLU A 356 2.48 -4.64 1.43
N GLY A 357 2.82 -5.07 0.21
CA GLY A 357 3.26 -4.21 -0.90
C GLY A 357 2.13 -3.54 -1.67
N LEU A 358 0.89 -3.97 -1.50
CA LEU A 358 -0.28 -3.53 -2.26
C LEU A 358 -1.12 -2.45 -1.56
N GLY A 359 -0.66 -1.93 -0.42
CA GLY A 359 -1.42 -1.00 0.40
C GLY A 359 -1.80 0.31 -0.30
N ILE A 360 -1.02 0.74 -1.30
CA ILE A 360 -1.37 1.91 -2.10
C ILE A 360 -2.48 1.54 -3.09
N SER A 361 -2.31 0.43 -3.83
CA SER A 361 -3.35 -0.07 -4.74
C SER A 361 -4.69 -0.24 -4.02
N MET A 362 -4.67 -0.88 -2.84
CA MET A 362 -5.87 -1.24 -2.08
C MET A 362 -6.43 -0.12 -1.19
N ALA A 363 -5.84 1.07 -1.14
CA ALA A 363 -6.26 2.10 -0.18
C ALA A 363 -7.71 2.56 -0.40
N PRO A 364 -8.17 2.91 -1.61
CA PRO A 364 -9.56 3.33 -1.81
C PRO A 364 -10.57 2.27 -1.38
N ILE A 365 -10.41 1.04 -1.87
CA ILE A 365 -11.36 -0.03 -1.54
C ILE A 365 -11.37 -0.36 -0.05
N THR A 366 -10.21 -0.34 0.62
CA THR A 366 -10.14 -0.57 2.06
C THR A 366 -10.93 0.48 2.84
N GLY A 367 -10.77 1.75 2.48
CA GLY A 367 -11.53 2.85 3.09
C GLY A 367 -13.02 2.72 2.85
N LEU A 368 -13.42 2.41 1.61
CA LEU A 368 -14.83 2.20 1.25
C LEU A 368 -15.45 1.04 2.03
N LEU A 369 -14.78 -0.11 2.09
CA LEU A 369 -15.28 -1.30 2.78
C LEU A 369 -15.44 -1.09 4.30
N ILE A 370 -14.51 -0.42 4.94
CA ILE A 370 -14.64 -0.06 6.37
C ILE A 370 -15.81 0.91 6.57
N ALA A 371 -15.93 1.92 5.70
CA ALA A 371 -17.01 2.90 5.80
C ALA A 371 -18.40 2.29 5.54
N GLN A 372 -18.53 1.40 4.56
CA GLN A 372 -19.77 0.66 4.29
C GLN A 372 -20.20 -0.17 5.49
N GLN A 373 -19.29 -0.95 6.08
CA GLN A 373 -19.61 -1.76 7.25
C GLN A 373 -20.02 -0.92 8.46
N ILE A 374 -19.32 0.20 8.74
CA ILE A 374 -19.67 1.10 9.85
C ILE A 374 -21.02 1.79 9.60
N ALA A 375 -21.34 2.09 8.33
CA ALA A 375 -22.64 2.64 7.92
C ALA A 375 -23.77 1.60 7.87
N GLY A 376 -23.49 0.31 8.13
CA GLY A 376 -24.48 -0.76 8.04
C GLY A 376 -24.90 -1.10 6.60
N MET A 377 -24.07 -0.75 5.61
CA MET A 377 -24.28 -1.04 4.20
C MET A 377 -23.64 -2.39 3.83
N GLU A 378 -24.18 -3.02 2.78
CA GLU A 378 -23.56 -4.22 2.20
C GLU A 378 -22.21 -3.88 1.58
N PRO A 379 -21.13 -4.61 1.91
CA PRO A 379 -19.81 -4.40 1.32
C PRO A 379 -19.81 -4.67 -0.19
N SER A 380 -19.17 -3.78 -0.95
CA SER A 380 -19.10 -3.88 -2.41
C SER A 380 -18.22 -5.03 -2.93
N VAL A 381 -17.42 -5.64 -2.05
CA VAL A 381 -16.57 -6.81 -2.34
C VAL A 381 -16.74 -7.83 -1.21
N ASN A 382 -16.66 -9.12 -1.53
CA ASN A 382 -16.69 -10.19 -0.53
C ASN A 382 -15.54 -10.03 0.48
N LEU A 383 -15.89 -9.77 1.74
CA LEU A 383 -14.94 -9.52 2.82
C LEU A 383 -14.47 -10.77 3.55
N ALA A 384 -15.10 -11.92 3.34
CA ALA A 384 -14.80 -13.13 4.12
C ALA A 384 -13.30 -13.49 4.18
N PRO A 385 -12.51 -13.37 3.09
CA PRO A 385 -11.07 -13.65 3.13
C PRO A 385 -10.26 -12.62 3.93
N TYR A 386 -10.80 -11.43 4.17
CA TYR A 386 -10.09 -10.28 4.75
C TYR A 386 -10.50 -9.98 6.18
N LEU A 387 -11.53 -10.65 6.70
CA LEU A 387 -11.99 -10.43 8.07
C LEU A 387 -10.89 -10.78 9.08
N PRO A 388 -10.64 -9.90 10.07
CA PRO A 388 -9.65 -10.16 11.11
C PRO A 388 -9.94 -11.40 11.96
N SER A 389 -11.21 -11.83 12.04
CA SER A 389 -11.66 -13.03 12.77
C SER A 389 -10.97 -14.33 12.34
N ARG A 390 -10.41 -14.39 11.11
CA ARG A 390 -9.64 -15.55 10.64
C ARG A 390 -8.37 -15.85 11.48
N PHE A 391 -7.98 -14.94 12.35
CA PHE A 391 -6.86 -15.10 13.28
C PHE A 391 -7.28 -15.28 14.75
N LEU A 392 -8.58 -15.49 15.01
CA LEU A 392 -9.11 -15.63 16.36
C LEU A 392 -9.33 -17.10 16.78
N SER A 393 -8.95 -18.06 15.94
CA SER A 393 -9.06 -19.50 16.22
C SER A 393 -7.93 -20.05 17.09
#